data_a1a7ef3754d9a3d25038fa7b4b473637
#
_entry.id   a1a7ef3754d9a3d25038fa7b4b473637
#
_cell.length_a   1.000
_cell.length_b   1.000
_cell.length_c   1.000
_cell.angle_alpha   90.00
_cell.angle_beta   90.00
_cell.angle_gamma   90.00
#
_symmetry.space_group_name_H-M   'P 1'
#
loop_
_entity.id
_entity.type
_entity.pdbx_description
1 polymer ?
#
loop_
_entity_poly.entity_id
_entity_poly.type
_entity_poly.pdbx_seq_one_letter_code
_entity_poly.pdbx_strand_id
1 'polypeptide(L)'
;PLYCIKKYGFSPNGCHYRIGTTCKSMTLEMIRNKFEQGLSSIDAMVLQESYNQDLKFAKLKLLLLENGYHIDDKTFEKNFKLQTTSGSYNYLAELLADDNSIPFIFVKFRGYDKTVFSERKDYGNQCIILAYEKMKERLSIENICKTITNPRPRRDIYLFDMDAVNEALVNAIVHNDYRISDPQVALFYDRLEIISHGGLPYGLTKEEFFRGISKPRNKQLMDIFSRLGIVEHTG
;
A
#
# COMPACT_ATOMS: atom_id res chain seq x y z
N PRO A 1 -3.07 -30.24 4.60
CA PRO A 1 -3.52 -31.11 3.52
C PRO A 1 -2.55 -31.11 2.35
N LEU A 2 -2.37 -32.27 1.70
CA LEU A 2 -1.60 -32.37 0.46
C LEU A 2 -2.51 -32.03 -0.73
N TYR A 3 -2.03 -31.18 -1.61
CA TYR A 3 -2.72 -30.77 -2.83
C TYR A 3 -1.99 -31.33 -4.05
N CYS A 4 -2.73 -31.72 -5.08
CA CYS A 4 -2.15 -32.11 -6.34
C CYS A 4 -2.99 -31.66 -7.52
N ILE A 5 -2.32 -31.33 -8.62
CA ILE A 5 -2.92 -31.02 -9.91
C ILE A 5 -2.65 -32.21 -10.83
N LYS A 6 -3.69 -32.73 -11.41
CA LYS A 6 -3.62 -33.87 -12.34
C LYS A 6 -3.83 -33.38 -13.79
N LYS A 7 -3.92 -34.36 -14.70
CA LYS A 7 -4.09 -34.19 -16.14
C LYS A 7 -5.13 -33.12 -16.58
N TYR A 8 -6.18 -32.90 -15.80
CA TYR A 8 -7.27 -31.97 -16.15
C TYR A 8 -7.03 -30.53 -15.69
N GLY A 9 -5.81 -30.19 -15.24
CA GLY A 9 -5.43 -28.85 -14.90
C GLY A 9 -6.19 -28.23 -13.73
N PHE A 10 -6.42 -26.92 -13.79
CA PHE A 10 -7.10 -26.14 -12.75
C PHE A 10 -8.62 -26.24 -12.82
N SER A 11 -9.13 -27.43 -12.63
CA SER A 11 -10.57 -27.74 -12.59
C SER A 11 -10.87 -28.64 -11.40
N PRO A 12 -12.16 -28.79 -11.00
CA PRO A 12 -12.53 -29.76 -9.95
C PRO A 12 -12.09 -31.19 -10.27
N ASN A 13 -12.02 -31.54 -11.54
CA ASN A 13 -11.56 -32.85 -11.97
C ASN A 13 -10.02 -33.00 -11.98
N GLY A 14 -9.29 -31.89 -11.98
CA GLY A 14 -7.83 -31.84 -12.00
C GLY A 14 -7.20 -31.52 -10.64
N CYS A 15 -7.92 -30.80 -9.78
CA CYS A 15 -7.42 -30.38 -8.48
C CYS A 15 -8.02 -31.21 -7.35
N HIS A 16 -7.15 -31.79 -6.54
CA HIS A 16 -7.53 -32.65 -5.43
C HIS A 16 -6.83 -32.23 -4.13
N TYR A 17 -7.46 -32.51 -3.02
CA TYR A 17 -6.87 -32.36 -1.70
C TYR A 17 -7.08 -33.62 -0.87
N ARG A 18 -6.20 -33.86 0.10
CA ARG A 18 -6.22 -35.03 0.95
C ARG A 18 -6.54 -34.65 2.40
N ILE A 19 -7.53 -35.31 2.96
CA ILE A 19 -7.83 -35.28 4.39
C ILE A 19 -7.67 -36.71 4.94
N GLY A 20 -6.67 -36.92 5.78
CA GLY A 20 -6.33 -38.25 6.28
C GLY A 20 -5.99 -39.19 5.14
N THR A 21 -6.74 -40.28 5.01
CA THR A 21 -6.58 -41.31 3.97
C THR A 21 -7.38 -41.03 2.69
N THR A 22 -8.31 -40.03 2.71
CA THR A 22 -9.25 -39.79 1.62
C THR A 22 -8.79 -38.65 0.72
N CYS A 23 -8.84 -38.87 -0.60
CA CYS A 23 -8.63 -37.84 -1.62
C CYS A 23 -9.97 -37.32 -2.12
N LYS A 24 -10.18 -35.98 -2.10
CA LYS A 24 -11.41 -35.33 -2.57
C LYS A 24 -11.08 -34.31 -3.65
N SER A 25 -11.99 -34.12 -4.61
CA SER A 25 -11.89 -33.04 -5.60
C SER A 25 -12.13 -31.69 -4.94
N MET A 26 -11.39 -30.67 -5.36
CA MET A 26 -11.60 -29.30 -4.94
C MET A 26 -12.83 -28.71 -5.62
N THR A 27 -13.59 -27.91 -4.89
CA THR A 27 -14.60 -27.04 -5.51
C THR A 27 -13.92 -25.90 -6.28
N LEU A 28 -14.63 -25.26 -7.22
CA LEU A 28 -14.12 -24.09 -7.94
C LEU A 28 -13.70 -22.96 -6.96
N GLU A 29 -14.46 -22.77 -5.90
CA GLU A 29 -14.15 -21.81 -4.86
C GLU A 29 -12.84 -22.15 -4.13
N MET A 30 -12.61 -23.40 -3.78
CA MET A 30 -11.34 -23.85 -3.17
C MET A 30 -10.16 -23.66 -4.12
N ILE A 31 -10.35 -23.92 -5.42
CA ILE A 31 -9.31 -23.71 -6.44
C ILE A 31 -9.01 -22.23 -6.54
N ARG A 32 -10.04 -21.37 -6.64
CA ARG A 32 -9.90 -19.92 -6.68
C ARG A 32 -9.16 -19.38 -5.44
N ASN A 33 -9.59 -19.79 -4.24
CA ASN A 33 -8.93 -19.43 -2.99
C ASN A 33 -7.46 -19.85 -2.95
N LYS A 34 -7.11 -21.02 -3.52
CA LYS A 34 -5.71 -21.46 -3.62
C LYS A 34 -4.89 -20.65 -4.62
N PHE A 35 -5.49 -20.24 -5.71
CA PHE A 35 -4.87 -19.31 -6.65
C PHE A 35 -4.63 -17.95 -6.00
N GLU A 36 -5.63 -17.38 -5.36
CA GLU A 36 -5.53 -16.12 -4.63
C GLU A 36 -4.49 -16.21 -3.49
N GLN A 37 -4.40 -17.35 -2.81
CA GLN A 37 -3.38 -17.66 -1.83
C GLN A 37 -1.97 -17.71 -2.43
N GLY A 38 -1.80 -18.32 -3.59
CA GLY A 38 -0.52 -18.39 -4.32
C GLY A 38 -0.09 -17.00 -4.82
N LEU A 39 -1.03 -16.21 -5.33
CA LEU A 39 -0.78 -14.85 -5.80
C LEU A 39 -0.49 -13.88 -4.65
N SER A 40 -1.08 -14.08 -3.47
CA SER A 40 -0.84 -13.20 -2.32
C SER A 40 0.48 -13.48 -1.58
N SER A 41 1.14 -14.60 -1.87
CA SER A 41 2.53 -14.83 -1.42
C SER A 41 3.56 -14.11 -2.30
N ILE A 42 3.16 -13.69 -3.50
CA ILE A 42 3.95 -12.91 -4.43
C ILE A 42 3.31 -11.51 -4.47
N ASP A 43 4.13 -10.49 -4.41
CA ASP A 43 3.67 -9.10 -4.54
C ASP A 43 2.92 -8.93 -5.87
N ALA A 44 1.59 -8.80 -5.79
CA ALA A 44 0.73 -8.77 -6.97
C ALA A 44 1.06 -7.60 -7.91
N MET A 45 1.59 -6.49 -7.36
CA MET A 45 1.98 -5.32 -8.16
C MET A 45 3.16 -5.61 -9.08
N VAL A 46 4.06 -6.52 -8.69
CA VAL A 46 5.23 -6.91 -9.50
C VAL A 46 4.82 -7.82 -10.66
N LEU A 47 3.74 -8.58 -10.50
CA LEU A 47 3.25 -9.51 -11.53
C LEU A 47 2.29 -8.85 -12.53
N GLN A 48 1.59 -7.81 -12.09
CA GLN A 48 0.61 -7.10 -12.92
C GLN A 48 1.33 -6.17 -13.88
N GLU A 49 1.14 -6.34 -15.17
CA GLU A 49 1.65 -5.42 -16.20
C GLU A 49 0.95 -4.07 -16.12
N SER A 50 1.73 -2.99 -16.24
CA SER A 50 1.19 -1.63 -16.36
C SER A 50 0.61 -1.39 -17.75
N TYR A 51 -0.48 -0.63 -17.82
CA TYR A 51 -1.02 -0.16 -19.09
C TYR A 51 -0.11 0.86 -19.77
N ASN A 52 0.65 1.64 -18.98
CA ASN A 52 1.62 2.61 -19.50
C ASN A 52 3.03 2.00 -19.52
N GLN A 53 3.63 1.95 -20.70
CA GLN A 53 4.99 1.45 -20.89
C GLN A 53 6.02 2.55 -21.17
N ASP A 54 5.60 3.83 -21.21
CA ASP A 54 6.50 4.99 -21.29
C ASP A 54 6.63 5.65 -19.92
N LEU A 55 7.30 4.96 -18.99
CA LEU A 55 7.48 5.40 -17.61
C LEU A 55 8.87 6.00 -17.38
N LYS A 56 8.94 7.06 -16.58
CA LYS A 56 10.19 7.73 -16.18
C LYS A 56 10.27 7.77 -14.65
N PHE A 57 11.49 7.71 -14.12
CA PHE A 57 11.76 7.57 -12.69
C PHE A 57 12.79 8.59 -12.19
N ALA A 58 12.86 9.77 -12.80
CA ALA A 58 13.85 10.79 -12.44
C ALA A 58 13.68 11.24 -10.97
N LYS A 59 12.42 11.43 -10.53
CA LYS A 59 12.09 11.84 -9.16
C LYS A 59 12.48 10.75 -8.15
N LEU A 60 12.15 9.49 -8.41
CA LEU A 60 12.53 8.38 -7.54
C LEU A 60 14.04 8.22 -7.44
N LYS A 61 14.74 8.30 -8.58
CA LYS A 61 16.22 8.24 -8.62
C LYS A 61 16.84 9.36 -7.79
N LEU A 62 16.31 10.58 -7.90
CA LEU A 62 16.78 11.72 -7.10
C LEU A 62 16.61 11.48 -5.59
N LEU A 63 15.43 11.03 -5.16
CA LEU A 63 15.16 10.71 -3.77
C LEU A 63 16.10 9.63 -3.22
N LEU A 64 16.40 8.61 -4.01
CA LEU A 64 17.33 7.55 -3.61
C LEU A 64 18.78 8.07 -3.52
N LEU A 65 19.21 8.92 -4.45
CA LEU A 65 20.54 9.57 -4.41
C LEU A 65 20.70 10.46 -3.18
N GLU A 66 19.69 11.25 -2.83
CA GLU A 66 19.65 12.10 -1.62
C GLU A 66 19.75 11.26 -0.33
N ASN A 67 19.23 10.02 -0.35
CA ASN A 67 19.36 9.06 0.75
C ASN A 67 20.64 8.20 0.67
N GLY A 68 21.60 8.57 -0.16
CA GLY A 68 22.93 7.96 -0.22
C GLY A 68 23.02 6.66 -1.03
N TYR A 69 21.99 6.31 -1.80
CA TYR A 69 22.03 5.14 -2.68
C TYR A 69 22.74 5.46 -3.98
N HIS A 70 23.63 4.56 -4.40
CA HIS A 70 24.23 4.62 -5.73
C HIS A 70 23.29 4.00 -6.76
N ILE A 71 23.00 4.71 -7.85
CA ILE A 71 22.08 4.27 -8.89
C ILE A 71 22.87 3.99 -10.17
N ASP A 72 22.74 2.76 -10.65
CA ASP A 72 23.18 2.37 -11.99
C ASP A 72 21.95 2.27 -12.90
N ASP A 73 21.87 3.13 -13.90
CA ASP A 73 20.73 3.20 -14.81
C ASP A 73 20.48 1.90 -15.57
N LYS A 74 21.50 1.07 -15.78
CA LYS A 74 21.37 -0.20 -16.52
C LYS A 74 20.70 -1.30 -15.69
N THR A 75 20.78 -1.19 -14.38
CA THR A 75 20.26 -2.22 -13.46
C THR A 75 19.12 -1.71 -12.58
N PHE A 76 18.77 -0.43 -12.68
CA PHE A 76 17.78 0.23 -11.84
C PHE A 76 16.43 -0.51 -11.82
N GLU A 77 15.84 -0.72 -13.00
CA GLU A 77 14.52 -1.36 -13.12
C GLU A 77 14.54 -2.78 -12.57
N LYS A 78 15.63 -3.52 -12.77
CA LYS A 78 15.78 -4.87 -12.24
C LYS A 78 15.97 -4.87 -10.73
N ASN A 79 16.78 -3.97 -10.18
CA ASN A 79 17.08 -3.89 -8.75
C ASN A 79 15.84 -3.52 -7.94
N PHE A 80 14.95 -2.69 -8.50
CA PHE A 80 13.68 -2.29 -7.90
C PHE A 80 12.50 -3.14 -8.35
N LYS A 81 12.73 -4.18 -9.18
CA LYS A 81 11.69 -5.10 -9.69
C LYS A 81 10.54 -4.37 -10.39
N LEU A 82 10.88 -3.36 -11.19
CA LEU A 82 9.92 -2.53 -11.91
C LEU A 82 9.39 -3.19 -13.19
N GLN A 83 9.94 -4.35 -13.54
CA GLN A 83 9.56 -5.09 -14.75
C GLN A 83 9.02 -6.47 -14.40
N THR A 84 8.09 -6.92 -15.21
CA THR A 84 7.59 -8.31 -15.22
C THR A 84 8.63 -9.26 -15.83
N THR A 85 8.36 -10.55 -15.80
CA THR A 85 9.22 -11.57 -16.45
C THR A 85 9.26 -11.43 -17.96
N SER A 86 8.28 -10.76 -18.58
CA SER A 86 8.24 -10.43 -20.03
C SER A 86 9.09 -9.21 -20.39
N GLY A 87 9.60 -8.45 -19.39
CA GLY A 87 10.36 -7.23 -19.59
C GLY A 87 9.52 -5.95 -19.68
N SER A 88 8.19 -6.06 -19.61
CA SER A 88 7.29 -4.91 -19.56
C SER A 88 7.27 -4.28 -18.16
N TYR A 89 7.05 -2.96 -18.07
CA TYR A 89 6.83 -2.31 -16.78
C TYR A 89 5.59 -2.87 -16.09
N ASN A 90 5.70 -3.06 -14.78
CA ASN A 90 4.62 -3.56 -13.93
C ASN A 90 3.88 -2.42 -13.20
N TYR A 91 2.84 -2.77 -12.45
CA TYR A 91 2.02 -1.79 -11.72
C TYR A 91 2.82 -1.05 -10.63
N LEU A 92 3.82 -1.70 -10.01
CA LEU A 92 4.73 -1.03 -9.07
C LEU A 92 5.51 0.08 -9.78
N ALA A 93 5.98 -0.17 -11.00
CA ALA A 93 6.66 0.84 -11.82
C ALA A 93 5.74 2.04 -12.09
N GLU A 94 4.47 1.79 -12.45
CA GLU A 94 3.49 2.85 -12.66
C GLU A 94 3.30 3.72 -11.42
N LEU A 95 3.14 3.10 -10.25
CA LEU A 95 2.96 3.81 -8.98
C LEU A 95 4.17 4.68 -8.59
N LEU A 96 5.37 4.28 -9.01
CA LEU A 96 6.63 4.96 -8.72
C LEU A 96 7.09 5.93 -9.83
N ALA A 97 6.39 5.94 -10.95
CA ALA A 97 6.74 6.80 -12.10
C ALA A 97 6.56 8.29 -11.78
N ASP A 98 7.33 9.12 -12.47
CA ASP A 98 7.29 10.57 -12.34
C ASP A 98 5.91 11.16 -12.60
N ASP A 99 5.21 10.56 -13.59
CA ASP A 99 3.84 10.88 -13.96
C ASP A 99 3.05 9.57 -14.14
N ASN A 100 1.87 9.49 -13.52
CA ASN A 100 0.99 8.32 -13.61
C ASN A 100 -0.48 8.75 -13.50
N SER A 101 -1.41 7.78 -13.54
CA SER A 101 -2.85 8.03 -13.44
C SER A 101 -3.46 7.62 -12.09
N ILE A 102 -2.62 7.30 -11.09
CA ILE A 102 -3.07 6.76 -9.81
C ILE A 102 -3.36 7.92 -8.86
N PRO A 103 -4.62 8.10 -8.40
CA PRO A 103 -4.99 9.18 -7.52
C PRO A 103 -4.57 8.91 -6.06
N PHE A 104 -4.30 9.99 -5.33
CA PHE A 104 -4.20 9.98 -3.88
C PHE A 104 -4.96 11.16 -3.31
N ILE A 105 -6.22 10.94 -2.97
CA ILE A 105 -7.21 11.98 -2.75
C ILE A 105 -7.26 12.41 -1.29
N PHE A 106 -7.22 13.72 -1.07
CA PHE A 106 -7.57 14.38 0.18
C PHE A 106 -8.93 15.06 0.04
N VAL A 107 -9.82 14.84 1.03
CA VAL A 107 -11.10 15.53 1.14
C VAL A 107 -11.25 16.14 2.52
N LYS A 108 -11.60 17.43 2.59
CA LYS A 108 -11.93 18.09 3.85
C LYS A 108 -13.43 18.37 3.92
N PHE A 109 -14.10 17.75 4.87
CA PHE A 109 -15.53 17.94 5.11
C PHE A 109 -15.79 19.09 6.08
N ARG A 110 -16.95 19.79 5.94
CA ARG A 110 -17.33 20.90 6.81
C ARG A 110 -17.96 20.47 8.13
N GLY A 111 -18.32 19.21 8.27
CA GLY A 111 -19.06 18.68 9.43
C GLY A 111 -18.56 17.31 9.85
N TYR A 112 -19.48 16.54 10.42
CA TYR A 112 -19.25 15.21 10.96
C TYR A 112 -19.48 14.09 9.94
N ASP A 113 -20.06 14.44 8.80
CA ASP A 113 -20.45 13.50 7.75
C ASP A 113 -19.87 13.88 6.35
N LYS A 114 -20.17 13.04 5.36
CA LYS A 114 -19.67 13.20 3.98
C LYS A 114 -20.58 14.02 3.07
N THR A 115 -21.53 14.79 3.62
CA THR A 115 -22.53 15.52 2.82
C THR A 115 -21.99 16.77 2.16
N VAL A 116 -21.14 17.54 2.88
CA VAL A 116 -20.57 18.80 2.38
C VAL A 116 -19.08 18.83 2.60
N PHE A 117 -18.32 18.93 1.52
CA PHE A 117 -16.88 19.13 1.60
C PHE A 117 -16.49 20.59 1.29
N SER A 118 -15.41 21.06 1.89
CA SER A 118 -14.83 22.39 1.63
C SER A 118 -13.65 22.34 0.67
N GLU A 119 -12.99 21.20 0.58
CA GLU A 119 -11.83 21.00 -0.27
C GLU A 119 -11.80 19.55 -0.75
N ARG A 120 -11.45 19.34 -2.03
CA ARG A 120 -11.06 18.05 -2.58
C ARG A 120 -9.85 18.28 -3.45
N LYS A 121 -8.74 17.58 -3.13
CA LYS A 121 -7.48 17.72 -3.86
C LYS A 121 -6.88 16.34 -4.10
N ASP A 122 -6.36 16.15 -5.30
CA ASP A 122 -5.61 14.96 -5.68
C ASP A 122 -4.12 15.28 -5.58
N TYR A 123 -3.42 14.51 -4.75
CA TYR A 123 -1.97 14.54 -4.58
C TYR A 123 -1.27 13.42 -5.36
N GLY A 124 -2.03 12.51 -5.97
CA GLY A 124 -1.55 11.46 -6.84
C GLY A 124 -1.08 11.97 -8.21
N ASN A 125 -1.24 11.12 -9.22
CA ASN A 125 -0.80 11.39 -10.60
C ASN A 125 0.71 11.69 -10.70
N GLN A 126 1.49 11.20 -9.75
CA GLN A 126 2.94 11.32 -9.64
C GLN A 126 3.51 10.18 -8.81
N CYS A 127 4.82 10.08 -8.71
CA CYS A 127 5.48 9.12 -7.82
C CYS A 127 4.83 9.12 -6.43
N ILE A 128 4.39 7.94 -5.98
CA ILE A 128 3.63 7.80 -4.72
C ILE A 128 4.40 8.29 -3.49
N ILE A 129 5.73 8.26 -3.53
CA ILE A 129 6.58 8.80 -2.45
C ILE A 129 6.39 10.31 -2.33
N LEU A 130 6.39 11.02 -3.46
CA LEU A 130 6.12 12.46 -3.47
C LEU A 130 4.67 12.78 -3.12
N ALA A 131 3.73 11.95 -3.55
CA ALA A 131 2.33 12.07 -3.17
C ALA A 131 2.15 11.93 -1.65
N TYR A 132 2.84 10.97 -1.04
CA TYR A 132 2.90 10.79 0.41
C TYR A 132 3.46 12.04 1.12
N GLU A 133 4.62 12.56 0.69
CA GLU A 133 5.23 13.74 1.32
C GLU A 133 4.31 14.96 1.23
N LYS A 134 3.68 15.21 0.09
CA LYS A 134 2.70 16.30 -0.06
C LYS A 134 1.46 16.12 0.79
N MET A 135 0.98 14.89 0.95
CA MET A 135 -0.15 14.57 1.83
C MET A 135 0.21 14.82 3.30
N LYS A 136 1.38 14.37 3.72
CA LYS A 136 1.93 14.61 5.06
C LYS A 136 2.07 16.10 5.36
N GLU A 137 2.65 16.87 4.43
CA GLU A 137 2.74 18.32 4.53
C GLU A 137 1.35 18.97 4.66
N ARG A 138 0.40 18.54 3.82
CA ARG A 138 -0.98 19.05 3.88
C ARG A 138 -1.63 18.79 5.24
N LEU A 139 -1.45 17.60 5.80
CA LEU A 139 -1.99 17.24 7.11
C LEU A 139 -1.28 18.02 8.24
N SER A 140 0.02 18.28 8.13
CA SER A 140 0.74 19.09 9.13
C SER A 140 0.20 20.53 9.22
N ILE A 141 -0.24 21.10 8.09
CA ILE A 141 -0.88 22.42 8.05
C ILE A 141 -2.24 22.40 8.77
N GLU A 142 -2.99 21.31 8.68
CA GLU A 142 -4.26 21.13 9.38
C GLU A 142 -4.09 20.85 10.88
N ASN A 143 -2.93 20.42 11.31
CA ASN A 143 -2.64 20.04 12.69
C ASN A 143 -2.41 21.26 13.60
N ILE A 144 -3.48 22.01 13.83
CA ILE A 144 -3.46 23.26 14.61
C ILE A 144 -3.10 22.96 16.06
N CYS A 145 -2.09 23.68 16.57
CA CYS A 145 -1.74 23.64 17.98
C CYS A 145 -2.68 24.55 18.80
N LYS A 146 -3.35 23.97 19.79
CA LYS A 146 -4.14 24.69 20.78
C LYS A 146 -3.36 24.79 22.09
N THR A 147 -2.96 25.98 22.46
CA THR A 147 -2.26 26.23 23.72
C THR A 147 -3.22 26.49 24.86
N ILE A 148 -3.14 25.69 25.91
CA ILE A 148 -3.86 25.91 27.18
C ILE A 148 -2.87 26.54 28.16
N THR A 149 -3.17 27.77 28.58
CA THR A 149 -2.29 28.57 29.48
C THR A 149 -2.65 28.44 30.94
N ASN A 150 -3.84 27.89 31.26
CA ASN A 150 -4.33 27.69 32.64
C ASN A 150 -5.01 26.31 32.76
N PRO A 151 -4.68 25.43 33.76
CA PRO A 151 -3.68 25.69 34.82
C PRO A 151 -2.24 25.57 34.31
N ARG A 152 -1.29 26.10 35.10
CA ARG A 152 0.16 25.92 34.84
C ARG A 152 0.62 24.50 35.22
N PRO A 153 1.54 23.87 34.45
CA PRO A 153 2.29 24.42 33.31
C PRO A 153 1.44 24.49 32.03
N ARG A 154 1.82 25.41 31.11
CA ARG A 154 1.27 25.53 29.76
C ARG A 154 1.29 24.16 29.05
N ARG A 155 0.20 23.84 28.35
CA ARG A 155 0.09 22.62 27.55
C ARG A 155 -0.27 22.99 26.13
N ASP A 156 0.51 22.47 25.19
CA ASP A 156 0.22 22.54 23.76
C ASP A 156 -0.46 21.23 23.35
N ILE A 157 -1.64 21.33 22.77
CA ILE A 157 -2.44 20.19 22.33
C ILE A 157 -2.62 20.33 20.82
N TYR A 158 -2.19 19.34 20.11
CA TYR A 158 -2.39 19.20 18.67
C TYR A 158 -3.68 18.42 18.39
N LEU A 159 -4.27 18.63 17.20
CA LEU A 159 -5.49 17.89 16.79
C LEU A 159 -5.22 16.39 16.65
N PHE A 160 -4.02 16.01 16.19
CA PHE A 160 -3.60 14.64 16.06
C PHE A 160 -2.07 14.52 16.18
N ASP A 161 -1.63 13.31 16.52
CA ASP A 161 -0.23 12.94 16.58
C ASP A 161 0.31 12.72 15.14
N MET A 162 1.34 13.47 14.76
CA MET A 162 1.90 13.38 13.41
C MET A 162 2.67 12.08 13.18
N ASP A 163 3.26 11.47 14.19
CA ASP A 163 3.96 10.18 14.06
C ASP A 163 2.96 9.08 13.77
N ALA A 164 1.83 9.06 14.49
CA ALA A 164 0.72 8.14 14.23
C ALA A 164 0.10 8.36 12.83
N VAL A 165 -0.01 9.62 12.39
CA VAL A 165 -0.51 9.95 11.05
C VAL A 165 0.46 9.47 9.98
N ASN A 166 1.76 9.67 10.15
CA ASN A 166 2.78 9.21 9.21
C ASN A 166 2.75 7.68 9.06
N GLU A 167 2.69 6.96 10.17
CA GLU A 167 2.57 5.51 10.16
C GLU A 167 1.27 5.05 9.46
N ALA A 168 0.14 5.70 9.77
CA ALA A 168 -1.14 5.38 9.15
C ALA A 168 -1.14 5.65 7.64
N LEU A 169 -0.49 6.73 7.16
CA LEU A 169 -0.36 7.03 5.74
C LEU A 169 0.49 5.98 5.02
N VAL A 170 1.64 5.63 5.58
CA VAL A 170 2.49 4.56 5.01
C VAL A 170 1.74 3.25 4.98
N ASN A 171 1.09 2.87 6.08
CA ASN A 171 0.30 1.66 6.16
C ASN A 171 -0.85 1.65 5.14
N ALA A 172 -1.52 2.79 4.95
CA ALA A 172 -2.57 2.91 3.94
C ALA A 172 -2.05 2.72 2.52
N ILE A 173 -0.85 3.17 2.20
CA ILE A 173 -0.22 3.01 0.88
C ILE A 173 0.29 1.58 0.68
N VAL A 174 1.04 1.05 1.65
CA VAL A 174 1.76 -0.23 1.54
C VAL A 174 0.82 -1.44 1.66
N HIS A 175 -0.27 -1.31 2.43
CA HIS A 175 -1.25 -2.39 2.60
C HIS A 175 -2.46 -2.28 1.68
N ASN A 176 -2.57 -1.22 0.88
CA ASN A 176 -3.69 -1.04 -0.05
C ASN A 176 -3.76 -2.15 -1.09
N ASP A 177 -4.94 -2.62 -1.38
CA ASP A 177 -5.23 -3.45 -2.56
C ASP A 177 -5.68 -2.55 -3.73
N TYR A 178 -4.71 -2.11 -4.52
CA TYR A 178 -4.93 -1.22 -5.66
C TYR A 178 -5.81 -1.80 -6.77
N ARG A 179 -6.12 -3.11 -6.70
CA ARG A 179 -7.08 -3.75 -7.61
C ARG A 179 -8.52 -3.42 -7.23
N ILE A 180 -8.75 -2.98 -5.98
CA ILE A 180 -10.08 -2.63 -5.47
C ILE A 180 -10.31 -1.13 -5.61
N SER A 181 -9.41 -0.31 -5.07
CA SER A 181 -9.48 1.15 -5.14
C SER A 181 -8.18 1.76 -4.61
N ASP A 182 -8.01 3.07 -4.77
CA ASP A 182 -6.86 3.82 -4.30
C ASP A 182 -7.05 4.27 -2.84
N PRO A 183 -5.94 4.50 -2.08
CA PRO A 183 -6.03 5.01 -0.73
C PRO A 183 -6.55 6.44 -0.71
N GLN A 184 -7.26 6.82 0.36
CA GLN A 184 -7.89 8.13 0.50
C GLN A 184 -7.69 8.68 1.92
N VAL A 185 -7.68 10.01 2.02
CA VAL A 185 -7.61 10.73 3.29
C VAL A 185 -8.81 11.66 3.39
N ALA A 186 -9.55 11.57 4.50
CA ALA A 186 -10.72 12.40 4.75
C ALA A 186 -10.60 13.08 6.11
N LEU A 187 -10.61 14.40 6.13
CA LEU A 187 -10.59 15.22 7.33
C LEU A 187 -11.99 15.74 7.63
N PHE A 188 -12.49 15.43 8.81
CA PHE A 188 -13.75 15.91 9.36
C PHE A 188 -13.52 16.92 10.48
N TYR A 189 -14.61 17.48 11.00
CA TYR A 189 -14.52 18.40 12.13
C TYR A 189 -13.93 17.76 13.39
N ASP A 190 -14.19 16.48 13.62
CA ASP A 190 -13.87 15.73 14.84
C ASP A 190 -12.87 14.59 14.65
N ARG A 191 -12.50 14.24 13.40
CA ARG A 191 -11.62 13.09 13.12
C ARG A 191 -10.91 13.19 11.79
N LEU A 192 -9.82 12.43 11.68
CA LEU A 192 -9.10 12.13 10.46
C LEU A 192 -9.36 10.66 10.11
N GLU A 193 -9.81 10.38 8.90
CA GLU A 193 -9.93 9.03 8.34
C GLU A 193 -8.86 8.82 7.28
N ILE A 194 -8.01 7.83 7.46
CA ILE A 194 -7.04 7.35 6.45
C ILE A 194 -7.52 5.97 6.03
N ILE A 195 -7.88 5.81 4.75
CA ILE A 195 -8.60 4.66 4.23
C ILE A 195 -7.72 3.92 3.24
N SER A 196 -7.52 2.62 3.48
CA SER A 196 -6.98 1.68 2.52
C SER A 196 -8.00 0.59 2.23
N HIS A 197 -7.87 -0.05 1.09
CA HIS A 197 -8.80 -1.08 0.62
C HIS A 197 -8.17 -2.47 0.71
N GLY A 198 -9.03 -3.49 0.87
CA GLY A 198 -8.64 -4.89 0.98
C GLY A 198 -8.80 -5.46 2.37
N GLY A 199 -8.87 -6.79 2.45
CA GLY A 199 -8.87 -7.54 3.71
C GLY A 199 -7.47 -7.77 4.25
N LEU A 200 -7.32 -8.60 5.30
CA LEU A 200 -6.02 -9.00 5.80
C LEU A 200 -5.19 -9.72 4.71
N PRO A 201 -3.88 -9.44 4.62
CA PRO A 201 -3.00 -10.18 3.73
C PRO A 201 -3.06 -11.70 4.00
N TYR A 202 -2.86 -12.47 2.95
CA TYR A 202 -2.87 -13.92 3.08
C TYR A 202 -1.83 -14.42 4.10
N GLY A 203 -2.27 -15.37 4.95
CA GLY A 203 -1.43 -15.95 5.99
C GLY A 203 -1.26 -15.06 7.22
N LEU A 204 -2.05 -13.99 7.33
CA LEU A 204 -2.20 -13.20 8.56
C LEU A 204 -3.60 -13.45 9.12
N THR A 205 -3.69 -14.00 10.33
CA THR A 205 -4.95 -14.18 11.03
C THR A 205 -5.40 -12.90 11.74
N LYS A 206 -6.69 -12.80 12.09
CA LYS A 206 -7.18 -11.67 12.87
C LYS A 206 -6.49 -11.57 14.23
N GLU A 207 -6.24 -12.71 14.87
CA GLU A 207 -5.56 -12.79 16.16
C GLU A 207 -4.12 -12.29 16.08
N GLU A 208 -3.39 -12.66 15.02
CA GLU A 208 -2.03 -12.17 14.78
C GLU A 208 -2.01 -10.67 14.49
N PHE A 209 -2.96 -10.19 13.67
CA PHE A 209 -3.12 -8.75 13.39
C PHE A 209 -3.36 -7.94 14.66
N PHE A 210 -4.26 -8.40 15.55
CA PHE A 210 -4.52 -7.71 16.84
C PHE A 210 -3.37 -7.82 17.83
N ARG A 211 -2.41 -8.73 17.63
CA ARG A 211 -1.14 -8.79 18.37
C ARG A 211 -0.07 -7.87 17.80
N GLY A 212 -0.38 -7.07 16.78
CA GLY A 212 0.56 -6.16 16.13
C GLY A 212 1.48 -6.81 15.11
N ILE A 213 1.21 -8.07 14.69
CA ILE A 213 1.98 -8.69 13.61
C ILE A 213 1.56 -8.03 12.30
N SER A 214 2.50 -7.40 11.63
CA SER A 214 2.31 -6.77 10.33
C SER A 214 2.91 -7.60 9.20
N LYS A 215 2.17 -7.73 8.12
CA LYS A 215 2.66 -8.35 6.89
C LYS A 215 2.28 -7.45 5.72
N PRO A 216 3.24 -6.77 5.07
CA PRO A 216 2.91 -5.86 3.98
C PRO A 216 2.31 -6.62 2.80
N ARG A 217 1.23 -6.07 2.23
CA ARG A 217 0.62 -6.57 1.00
C ARG A 217 1.54 -6.29 -0.19
N ASN A 218 2.09 -5.09 -0.26
CA ASN A 218 2.97 -4.61 -1.31
C ASN A 218 4.41 -4.54 -0.76
N LYS A 219 5.05 -5.70 -0.67
CA LYS A 219 6.36 -5.86 -0.03
C LYS A 219 7.45 -5.03 -0.70
N GLN A 220 7.47 -4.97 -2.04
CA GLN A 220 8.49 -4.20 -2.76
C GLN A 220 8.31 -2.70 -2.52
N LEU A 221 7.06 -2.23 -2.41
CA LEU A 221 6.78 -0.85 -2.07
C LEU A 221 7.25 -0.53 -0.64
N MET A 222 6.99 -1.41 0.33
CA MET A 222 7.51 -1.28 1.70
C MET A 222 9.04 -1.21 1.73
N ASP A 223 9.72 -2.08 0.97
CA ASP A 223 11.18 -2.08 0.87
C ASP A 223 11.73 -0.73 0.35
N ILE A 224 11.00 -0.08 -0.57
CA ILE A 224 11.38 1.25 -1.09
C ILE A 224 11.18 2.33 -0.03
N PHE A 225 10.03 2.34 0.68
CA PHE A 225 9.78 3.27 1.78
C PHE A 225 10.85 3.15 2.88
N SER A 226 11.25 1.92 3.22
CA SER A 226 12.33 1.66 4.19
C SER A 226 13.69 2.16 3.71
N ARG A 227 14.04 1.95 2.43
CA ARG A 227 15.28 2.47 1.84
C ARG A 227 15.35 3.99 1.87
N LEU A 228 14.23 4.66 1.76
CA LEU A 228 14.12 6.12 1.86
C LEU A 228 14.07 6.63 3.30
N GLY A 229 14.21 5.74 4.30
CA GLY A 229 14.18 6.11 5.72
C GLY A 229 12.83 6.63 6.21
N ILE A 230 11.76 6.39 5.43
CA ILE A 230 10.40 6.83 5.79
C ILE A 230 9.79 5.89 6.85
N VAL A 231 10.21 4.63 6.85
CA VAL A 231 9.77 3.59 7.80
C VAL A 231 10.99 3.06 8.54
N GLU A 232 10.90 3.00 9.85
CA GLU A 232 11.90 2.31 10.65
C GLU A 232 11.71 0.78 10.50
N HIS A 233 12.81 0.07 10.29
CA HIS A 233 12.81 -1.39 10.40
C HIS A 233 12.61 -1.76 11.87
N THR A 234 11.38 -1.98 12.30
CA THR A 234 11.12 -2.78 13.50
C THR A 234 11.43 -4.22 13.13
N GLY A 235 12.65 -4.66 13.49
CA GLY A 235 13.17 -6.00 13.26
C GLY A 235 12.39 -7.10 13.95
#